data_5800250e732c6d9de6fea91e039b7688
#
_entry.id   5800250e732c6d9de6fea91e039b7688
#
_cell.length_a   1.000
_cell.length_b   1.000
_cell.length_c   1.000
_cell.angle_alpha   90.00
_cell.angle_beta   90.00
_cell.angle_gamma   90.00
#
_symmetry.space_group_name_H-M   'P 1'
#
loop_
_entity.id
_entity.type
_entity.pdbx_description
1 polymer ?
#
loop_
_entity_poly.entity_id
_entity_poly.type
_entity_poly.pdbx_seq_one_letter_code
_entity_poly.pdbx_strand_id
1 'polypeptide(L)'
;MRNILRNHRLSRSLLALSVIGALSACNSSGGGDTNSSTPLPDTSYACQANVMAQSNQLRTYQIMVESFVDGDASIGHGTGYGTSHHNGDLQGVIDSLDYIQDLGMNAIWLTPVFESEAIAGQEHWADRLDATGYFATDYFTIDPRFGDLETARTLVEEAHKRGLYVFFDGVFGHHKDGLIKPSPSGLLPSGSSNPVDYPASLDFYKEVATYWIKELKIDGWRLDQAYQVPTDAWTQLRKAVDEASQSVTYTNSKGEQVNPLGYMVAEIWKGESEIANEAYGSNSDPALCSAFDFPMRYRIVETLAVNESGVGGSGVDWLDNGYSTHNQYPTHAQPNLMIGNHDLVRFGDLLQRGNLADVNDAEYWLRHKAAFAFQAAYTGPITLYYGDEIGDQVDGFAAKEDNSTCAIQGLCDDHVARSSAKIEGVTATLDANQADLKSYVTSLMTMRDAHPALYQGSRTNLVASNGSYVDLKQSGSDKVLFALNTLESARSVTLTQESVGTGELVDLLTNEKITPSNGQYQILMSPLQGRFFAVKP
;
A
#
# COMPACT_ATOMS: atom_id res chain seq x y z
N MET A 1 6.30 -20.74 6.97
CA MET A 1 4.96 -20.12 7.08
C MET A 1 3.80 -21.01 6.57
N ARG A 2 3.77 -22.32 6.84
CA ARG A 2 2.85 -23.30 6.22
C ARG A 2 1.72 -23.85 7.08
N ASN A 3 1.36 -23.29 8.22
CA ASN A 3 0.39 -23.97 9.14
C ASN A 3 -0.76 -23.11 9.67
N ILE A 4 -1.14 -22.00 9.06
CA ILE A 4 -2.19 -21.11 9.64
C ILE A 4 -3.52 -21.11 8.88
N LEU A 5 -3.64 -21.75 7.72
CA LEU A 5 -4.89 -21.73 6.94
C LEU A 5 -5.67 -23.06 6.92
N ARG A 6 -5.64 -23.87 7.97
CA ARG A 6 -6.57 -25.00 8.10
C ARG A 6 -7.22 -25.03 9.47
N ASN A 7 -8.53 -24.92 9.46
CA ASN A 7 -9.53 -25.18 10.51
C ASN A 7 -10.12 -23.96 11.23
N HIS A 8 -11.14 -23.39 10.67
CA HIS A 8 -12.30 -22.98 11.44
C HIS A 8 -13.59 -23.34 10.70
N ARG A 9 -14.10 -24.54 10.97
CA ARG A 9 -15.51 -24.85 10.77
C ARG A 9 -16.27 -24.34 11.99
N LEU A 10 -17.29 -23.52 11.70
CA LEU A 10 -18.27 -22.99 12.62
C LEU A 10 -18.89 -24.09 13.52
N SER A 11 -18.89 -23.87 14.81
CA SER A 11 -19.91 -24.43 15.70
C SER A 11 -20.67 -23.28 16.35
N ARG A 12 -21.94 -23.20 16.02
CA ARG A 12 -22.93 -22.33 16.68
C ARG A 12 -23.21 -22.92 18.06
N SER A 13 -23.19 -22.07 19.09
CA SER A 13 -23.92 -22.33 20.34
C SER A 13 -24.45 -21.00 20.88
N LEU A 14 -25.75 -20.89 20.85
CA LEU A 14 -26.52 -19.88 21.59
C LEU A 14 -26.41 -20.14 23.09
N LEU A 15 -26.17 -19.10 23.88
CA LEU A 15 -26.71 -19.03 25.24
C LEU A 15 -27.01 -17.57 25.58
N ALA A 16 -28.29 -17.30 25.75
CA ALA A 16 -28.81 -16.07 26.32
C ALA A 16 -28.79 -16.17 27.85
N LEU A 17 -28.36 -15.12 28.53
CA LEU A 17 -28.79 -14.86 29.91
C LEU A 17 -28.89 -13.36 30.18
N SER A 18 -30.08 -12.94 30.46
CA SER A 18 -30.48 -11.64 30.96
C SER A 18 -30.22 -11.51 32.46
N VAL A 19 -29.71 -10.37 32.93
CA VAL A 19 -29.93 -9.93 34.31
C VAL A 19 -30.18 -8.42 34.33
N ILE A 20 -31.19 -8.06 35.07
CA ILE A 20 -31.86 -6.78 35.29
C ILE A 20 -31.21 -6.04 36.47
N GLY A 21 -31.09 -4.71 36.38
CA GLY A 21 -31.48 -3.74 37.40
C GLY A 21 -30.50 -3.34 38.49
N ALA A 22 -30.23 -2.07 38.61
CA ALA A 22 -30.84 -1.20 39.64
C ALA A 22 -30.27 0.23 39.57
N LEU A 23 -31.15 1.20 39.44
CA LEU A 23 -30.91 2.62 39.71
C LEU A 23 -30.70 2.84 41.21
N SER A 24 -29.75 3.71 41.56
CA SER A 24 -29.85 4.50 42.80
C SER A 24 -29.16 5.85 42.59
N ALA A 25 -29.97 6.88 42.60
CA ALA A 25 -29.54 8.25 42.72
C ALA A 25 -29.27 8.57 44.21
N CYS A 26 -28.21 9.29 44.51
CA CYS A 26 -28.13 10.15 45.68
C CYS A 26 -27.23 11.36 45.41
N ASN A 27 -27.85 12.48 45.63
CA ASN A 27 -27.33 13.84 45.56
C ASN A 27 -26.56 14.16 46.86
N SER A 28 -25.39 14.79 46.78
CA SER A 28 -25.05 15.81 47.76
C SER A 28 -23.82 16.63 47.34
N SER A 29 -23.95 17.90 47.46
CA SER A 29 -23.05 19.03 47.24
C SER A 29 -21.75 18.98 48.04
N GLY A 30 -20.66 19.47 47.42
CA GLY A 30 -19.44 19.86 48.16
C GLY A 30 -18.35 20.31 47.17
N GLY A 31 -18.09 21.60 47.11
CA GLY A 31 -17.14 22.22 46.21
C GLY A 31 -15.69 21.83 46.47
N GLY A 32 -14.91 21.83 45.42
CA GLY A 32 -13.47 21.67 45.41
C GLY A 32 -13.01 21.70 43.96
N ASP A 33 -12.62 22.88 43.47
CA ASP A 33 -11.92 23.05 42.18
C ASP A 33 -10.63 22.25 42.20
N THR A 34 -10.62 21.10 41.59
CA THR A 34 -9.41 20.51 41.04
C THR A 34 -9.66 20.34 39.56
N ASN A 35 -9.11 21.25 38.75
CA ASN A 35 -8.88 21.05 37.33
C ASN A 35 -8.00 19.80 37.13
N SER A 36 -8.59 18.65 37.22
CA SER A 36 -8.08 17.43 36.65
C SER A 36 -8.38 17.48 35.15
N SER A 37 -7.60 18.25 34.42
CA SER A 37 -7.49 18.05 32.98
C SER A 37 -6.98 16.63 32.81
N THR A 38 -7.86 15.71 32.49
CA THR A 38 -7.47 14.43 31.88
C THR A 38 -6.55 14.81 30.73
N PRO A 39 -5.29 14.33 30.69
CA PRO A 39 -4.45 14.57 29.53
C PRO A 39 -5.24 14.11 28.32
N LEU A 40 -5.43 14.98 27.33
CA LEU A 40 -5.88 14.57 26.02
C LEU A 40 -4.94 13.45 25.59
N PRO A 41 -5.43 12.35 24.99
CA PRO A 41 -4.55 11.32 24.46
C PRO A 41 -3.50 12.02 23.62
N ASP A 42 -2.24 11.64 23.80
CA ASP A 42 -1.09 12.16 23.08
C ASP A 42 -1.26 11.72 21.60
N THR A 43 -2.13 12.46 20.89
CA THR A 43 -2.38 12.22 19.47
C THR A 43 -1.10 12.59 18.77
N SER A 44 -0.38 11.58 18.25
CA SER A 44 0.85 11.85 17.55
C SER A 44 0.60 12.71 16.32
N TYR A 45 1.65 13.35 15.87
CA TYR A 45 1.64 14.19 14.68
C TYR A 45 1.07 13.46 13.46
N ALA A 46 1.54 12.24 13.16
CA ALA A 46 1.14 11.49 11.98
C ALA A 46 -0.33 11.01 12.01
N CYS A 47 -0.92 10.80 13.20
CA CYS A 47 -2.33 10.43 13.35
C CYS A 47 -3.25 11.64 13.58
N GLN A 48 -2.76 12.87 13.46
CA GLN A 48 -3.61 14.06 13.51
C GLN A 48 -4.41 14.25 12.21
N ALA A 49 -5.63 14.75 12.33
CA ALA A 49 -6.56 14.83 11.20
C ALA A 49 -6.02 15.60 9.96
N ASN A 50 -5.23 16.66 10.18
CA ASN A 50 -4.60 17.44 9.11
C ASN A 50 -3.50 16.66 8.36
N VAL A 51 -2.71 15.86 9.07
CA VAL A 51 -1.66 15.01 8.48
C VAL A 51 -2.29 13.79 7.81
N MET A 52 -3.29 13.20 8.44
CA MET A 52 -4.08 12.12 7.85
C MET A 52 -4.78 12.55 6.54
N ALA A 53 -5.23 13.80 6.44
CA ALA A 53 -5.78 14.33 5.19
C ALA A 53 -4.72 14.37 4.07
N GLN A 54 -3.45 14.62 4.39
CA GLN A 54 -2.34 14.56 3.44
C GLN A 54 -2.01 13.12 3.06
N SER A 55 -1.91 12.21 4.03
CA SER A 55 -1.60 10.80 3.76
C SER A 55 -2.71 10.07 3.01
N ASN A 56 -3.99 10.46 3.13
CA ASN A 56 -5.06 9.92 2.29
C ASN A 56 -4.86 10.18 0.79
N GLN A 57 -4.14 11.24 0.41
CA GLN A 57 -3.83 11.57 -0.98
C GLN A 57 -2.70 10.73 -1.57
N LEU A 58 -1.97 9.98 -0.75
CA LEU A 58 -0.80 9.22 -1.21
C LEU A 58 -1.18 8.24 -2.31
N ARG A 59 -0.43 8.32 -3.38
CA ARG A 59 -0.36 7.42 -4.52
C ARG A 59 1.08 7.01 -4.62
N THR A 60 1.44 5.96 -3.88
CA THR A 60 2.83 5.52 -3.72
C THR A 60 3.21 4.57 -4.84
N TYR A 61 4.33 4.82 -5.50
CA TYR A 61 4.95 3.90 -6.44
C TYR A 61 5.99 3.07 -5.68
N GLN A 62 5.76 1.77 -5.58
CA GLN A 62 6.68 0.85 -4.91
C GLN A 62 7.78 0.41 -5.85
N ILE A 63 9.02 0.50 -5.38
CA ILE A 63 10.23 0.16 -6.12
C ILE A 63 11.01 -0.91 -5.34
N MET A 64 11.25 -2.06 -5.98
CA MET A 64 12.25 -3.02 -5.52
C MET A 64 13.59 -2.67 -6.15
N VAL A 65 14.46 -2.02 -5.39
CA VAL A 65 15.65 -1.32 -5.94
C VAL A 65 16.54 -2.25 -6.76
N GLU A 66 16.86 -3.43 -6.24
CA GLU A 66 17.77 -4.38 -6.91
C GLU A 66 17.24 -4.90 -8.26
N SER A 67 15.94 -4.90 -8.45
CA SER A 67 15.27 -5.35 -9.68
C SER A 67 14.82 -4.20 -10.59
N PHE A 68 14.98 -2.96 -10.16
CA PHE A 68 14.37 -1.82 -10.84
C PHE A 68 15.15 -1.42 -12.10
N VAL A 69 16.00 -0.44 -12.03
CA VAL A 69 16.76 0.12 -13.15
C VAL A 69 18.24 0.17 -12.78
N ASP A 70 19.09 -0.33 -13.67
CA ASP A 70 20.56 -0.20 -13.64
C ASP A 70 20.93 1.19 -14.17
N GLY A 71 21.17 2.14 -13.28
CA GLY A 71 21.55 3.51 -13.63
C GLY A 71 23.05 3.74 -13.61
N ASP A 72 23.77 3.01 -12.76
CA ASP A 72 25.24 2.99 -12.69
C ASP A 72 25.78 1.57 -12.94
N ALA A 73 26.11 1.26 -14.16
CA ALA A 73 26.61 -0.06 -14.57
C ALA A 73 27.93 -0.49 -13.88
N SER A 74 28.53 0.34 -13.01
CA SER A 74 29.73 0.01 -12.25
C SER A 74 29.43 -0.66 -10.90
N ILE A 75 28.17 -0.64 -10.45
CA ILE A 75 27.70 -1.23 -9.19
C ILE A 75 26.56 -2.21 -9.43
N GLY A 76 26.08 -2.87 -8.39
CA GLY A 76 24.97 -3.84 -8.45
C GLY A 76 25.35 -5.18 -7.85
N HIS A 77 24.37 -6.04 -7.65
CA HIS A 77 24.59 -7.40 -7.12
C HIS A 77 24.91 -8.43 -8.20
N GLY A 78 24.31 -8.32 -9.40
CA GLY A 78 24.68 -9.07 -10.58
C GLY A 78 24.56 -10.58 -10.50
N THR A 79 23.67 -11.13 -9.68
CA THR A 79 23.56 -12.57 -9.46
C THR A 79 22.82 -13.33 -10.55
N GLY A 80 21.91 -12.65 -11.28
CA GLY A 80 21.20 -13.22 -12.42
C GLY A 80 20.37 -14.48 -12.12
N TYR A 81 19.69 -14.55 -10.98
CA TYR A 81 18.71 -15.61 -10.71
C TYR A 81 17.29 -15.07 -10.87
N GLY A 82 16.33 -15.96 -11.17
CA GLY A 82 14.96 -15.56 -11.40
C GLY A 82 14.80 -14.68 -12.64
N THR A 83 13.91 -13.72 -12.58
CA THR A 83 13.57 -12.80 -13.67
C THR A 83 14.23 -11.41 -13.52
N SER A 84 14.99 -11.20 -12.45
CA SER A 84 15.70 -9.96 -12.17
C SER A 84 17.15 -9.97 -12.69
N HIS A 85 17.66 -8.80 -13.07
CA HIS A 85 19.07 -8.60 -13.37
C HIS A 85 19.91 -8.32 -12.11
N HIS A 86 19.29 -7.96 -10.98
CA HIS A 86 19.92 -7.62 -9.70
C HIS A 86 21.00 -6.53 -9.76
N ASN A 87 20.90 -5.63 -10.73
CA ASN A 87 21.82 -4.50 -10.91
C ASN A 87 21.14 -3.14 -10.68
N GLY A 88 19.87 -3.14 -10.26
CA GLY A 88 19.17 -1.91 -9.97
C GLY A 88 19.80 -1.14 -8.82
N ASP A 89 19.77 0.19 -8.91
CA ASP A 89 20.44 1.10 -8.01
C ASP A 89 19.68 2.42 -7.82
N LEU A 90 20.16 3.28 -6.92
CA LEU A 90 19.54 4.58 -6.63
C LEU A 90 19.64 5.55 -7.81
N GLN A 91 20.67 5.46 -8.67
CA GLN A 91 20.76 6.27 -9.88
C GLN A 91 19.64 5.90 -10.86
N GLY A 92 19.37 4.60 -11.03
CA GLY A 92 18.24 4.14 -11.86
C GLY A 92 16.88 4.61 -11.35
N VAL A 93 16.72 4.74 -10.03
CA VAL A 93 15.52 5.37 -9.46
C VAL A 93 15.47 6.86 -9.81
N ILE A 94 16.58 7.61 -9.68
CA ILE A 94 16.67 9.03 -10.06
C ILE A 94 16.28 9.21 -11.53
N ASP A 95 16.81 8.38 -12.42
CA ASP A 95 16.55 8.45 -13.87
C ASP A 95 15.09 8.16 -14.23
N SER A 96 14.34 7.54 -13.32
CA SER A 96 12.94 7.15 -13.49
C SER A 96 11.94 8.11 -12.82
N LEU A 97 12.39 9.14 -12.10
CA LEU A 97 11.50 10.02 -11.32
C LEU A 97 10.48 10.78 -12.20
N ASP A 98 10.88 11.20 -13.41
CA ASP A 98 9.97 11.88 -14.35
C ASP A 98 8.86 10.93 -14.80
N TYR A 99 9.18 9.66 -15.12
CA TYR A 99 8.19 8.64 -15.45
C TYR A 99 7.18 8.44 -14.32
N ILE A 100 7.65 8.36 -13.07
CA ILE A 100 6.79 8.15 -11.90
C ILE A 100 5.88 9.35 -11.65
N GLN A 101 6.42 10.58 -11.79
CA GLN A 101 5.64 11.81 -11.69
C GLN A 101 4.58 11.90 -12.80
N ASP A 102 4.95 11.61 -14.05
CA ASP A 102 4.06 11.64 -15.21
C ASP A 102 2.94 10.59 -15.13
N LEU A 103 3.17 9.48 -14.42
CA LEU A 103 2.14 8.49 -14.11
C LEU A 103 1.07 9.03 -13.12
N GLY A 104 1.32 10.19 -12.50
CA GLY A 104 0.43 10.82 -11.53
C GLY A 104 0.63 10.33 -10.10
N MET A 105 1.76 9.70 -9.81
CA MET A 105 2.14 9.32 -8.43
C MET A 105 2.67 10.54 -7.67
N ASN A 106 2.57 10.52 -6.35
CA ASN A 106 3.08 11.59 -5.48
C ASN A 106 3.96 11.08 -4.33
N ALA A 107 4.31 9.82 -4.37
CA ALA A 107 5.27 9.21 -3.43
C ALA A 107 5.99 8.03 -4.07
N ILE A 108 7.20 7.74 -3.58
CA ILE A 108 7.93 6.51 -3.86
C ILE A 108 8.19 5.76 -2.54
N TRP A 109 8.15 4.44 -2.59
CA TRP A 109 8.63 3.55 -1.54
C TRP A 109 9.72 2.66 -2.12
N LEU A 110 10.92 2.72 -1.51
CA LEU A 110 12.07 1.92 -1.87
C LEU A 110 12.19 0.72 -0.92
N THR A 111 12.39 -0.50 -1.45
CA THR A 111 12.86 -1.62 -0.62
C THR A 111 14.14 -1.23 0.11
N PRO A 112 14.58 -1.95 1.19
CA PRO A 112 15.67 -1.48 2.02
C PRO A 112 16.95 -1.20 1.21
N VAL A 113 17.56 -0.05 1.48
CA VAL A 113 18.77 0.42 0.79
C VAL A 113 20.01 0.36 1.69
N PHE A 114 19.91 -0.31 2.84
CA PHE A 114 20.95 -0.41 3.85
C PHE A 114 21.99 -1.46 3.49
N GLU A 115 23.22 -1.27 3.99
CA GLU A 115 24.30 -2.22 3.72
C GLU A 115 23.93 -3.64 4.14
N SER A 116 24.07 -4.58 3.22
CA SER A 116 23.84 -6.01 3.40
C SER A 116 25.12 -6.80 3.12
N GLU A 117 25.09 -8.12 3.27
CA GLU A 117 26.23 -8.98 2.93
C GLU A 117 26.37 -9.11 1.41
N ALA A 118 27.62 -9.25 0.95
CA ALA A 118 27.89 -9.51 -0.46
C ALA A 118 27.42 -10.92 -0.84
N ILE A 119 26.68 -11.02 -1.96
CA ILE A 119 26.11 -12.28 -2.43
C ILE A 119 26.96 -13.01 -3.48
N ALA A 120 28.15 -12.51 -3.78
CA ALA A 120 29.06 -13.10 -4.77
C ALA A 120 29.38 -14.57 -4.45
N GLY A 121 29.13 -15.45 -5.43
CA GLY A 121 29.36 -16.89 -5.28
C GLY A 121 28.27 -17.65 -4.54
N GLN A 122 27.17 -17.01 -4.17
CA GLN A 122 26.03 -17.67 -3.56
C GLN A 122 25.21 -18.41 -4.62
N GLU A 123 24.95 -19.70 -4.39
CA GLU A 123 24.16 -20.54 -5.29
C GLU A 123 22.74 -20.77 -4.80
N HIS A 124 22.51 -20.57 -3.50
CA HIS A 124 21.23 -20.83 -2.85
C HIS A 124 20.35 -19.57 -2.86
N TRP A 125 19.06 -19.71 -3.19
CA TRP A 125 18.14 -18.58 -3.21
C TRP A 125 18.07 -17.84 -1.87
N ALA A 126 18.15 -18.57 -0.74
CA ALA A 126 18.11 -17.97 0.60
C ALA A 126 19.31 -17.02 0.85
N ASP A 127 20.47 -17.34 0.30
CA ASP A 127 21.67 -16.52 0.43
C ASP A 127 21.58 -15.28 -0.48
N ARG A 128 20.89 -15.39 -1.62
CA ARG A 128 20.66 -14.30 -2.57
C ARG A 128 19.67 -13.26 -2.07
N LEU A 129 18.90 -13.56 -1.00
CA LEU A 129 18.02 -12.60 -0.37
C LEU A 129 18.76 -11.38 0.21
N ASP A 130 20.06 -11.48 0.45
CA ASP A 130 20.87 -10.32 0.86
C ASP A 130 20.83 -9.19 -0.18
N ALA A 131 20.71 -9.50 -1.49
CA ALA A 131 20.54 -8.52 -2.56
C ALA A 131 19.28 -7.65 -2.41
N THR A 132 18.30 -8.12 -1.66
CA THR A 132 17.03 -7.40 -1.48
C THR A 132 17.10 -6.28 -0.45
N GLY A 133 18.16 -6.24 0.37
CA GLY A 133 18.36 -5.29 1.47
C GLY A 133 17.62 -5.64 2.77
N TYR A 134 16.76 -6.66 2.79
CA TYR A 134 15.97 -7.01 3.99
C TYR A 134 16.79 -7.65 5.12
N PHE A 135 18.04 -8.02 4.86
CA PHE A 135 18.95 -8.58 5.87
C PHE A 135 20.15 -7.66 6.09
N ALA A 136 19.89 -6.46 6.62
CA ALA A 136 20.90 -5.45 6.83
C ALA A 136 21.99 -5.91 7.81
N THR A 137 23.25 -5.56 7.48
CA THR A 137 24.43 -5.63 8.35
C THR A 137 24.75 -4.27 8.97
N ASP A 138 24.31 -3.17 8.35
CA ASP A 138 24.47 -1.80 8.83
C ASP A 138 23.27 -0.94 8.40
N TYR A 139 22.44 -0.54 9.35
CA TYR A 139 21.28 0.30 9.10
C TYR A 139 21.61 1.79 8.88
N PHE A 140 22.85 2.21 9.06
CA PHE A 140 23.29 3.60 9.01
C PHE A 140 24.17 3.91 7.79
N THR A 141 24.37 2.93 6.92
CA THR A 141 25.15 3.02 5.68
C THR A 141 24.30 2.59 4.50
N ILE A 142 24.32 3.36 3.41
CA ILE A 142 23.74 2.94 2.13
C ILE A 142 24.60 1.79 1.56
N ASP A 143 23.95 0.76 1.06
CA ASP A 143 24.66 -0.37 0.42
C ASP A 143 25.44 0.14 -0.79
N PRO A 144 26.77 -0.10 -0.85
CA PRO A 144 27.59 0.39 -1.95
C PRO A 144 27.21 -0.22 -3.31
N ARG A 145 26.39 -1.27 -3.34
CA ARG A 145 25.84 -1.86 -4.56
C ARG A 145 24.57 -1.15 -5.04
N PHE A 146 23.96 -0.33 -4.20
CA PHE A 146 22.85 0.56 -4.57
C PHE A 146 23.30 2.01 -4.79
N GLY A 147 24.45 2.40 -4.27
CA GLY A 147 24.99 3.75 -4.35
C GLY A 147 25.69 4.17 -3.07
N ASP A 148 25.67 5.46 -2.78
CA ASP A 148 26.24 6.03 -1.59
C ASP A 148 25.30 7.06 -0.95
N LEU A 149 25.72 7.67 0.16
CA LEU A 149 24.94 8.68 0.86
C LEU A 149 24.61 9.90 0.00
N GLU A 150 25.52 10.31 -0.89
CA GLU A 150 25.33 11.48 -1.78
C GLU A 150 24.30 11.16 -2.87
N THR A 151 24.35 9.97 -3.46
CA THR A 151 23.36 9.48 -4.41
C THR A 151 21.99 9.40 -3.75
N ALA A 152 21.91 8.87 -2.52
CA ALA A 152 20.66 8.81 -1.76
C ALA A 152 20.10 10.22 -1.45
N ARG A 153 20.99 11.18 -1.11
CA ARG A 153 20.62 12.58 -0.89
C ARG A 153 20.07 13.20 -2.17
N THR A 154 20.76 13.01 -3.29
CA THR A 154 20.34 13.49 -4.61
C THR A 154 18.97 12.95 -4.97
N LEU A 155 18.72 11.65 -4.75
CA LEU A 155 17.42 11.02 -5.02
C LEU A 155 16.30 11.68 -4.22
N VAL A 156 16.48 11.87 -2.91
CA VAL A 156 15.44 12.48 -2.06
C VAL A 156 15.19 13.93 -2.48
N GLU A 157 16.22 14.71 -2.73
CA GLU A 157 16.09 16.10 -3.19
C GLU A 157 15.40 16.21 -4.54
N GLU A 158 15.76 15.36 -5.53
CA GLU A 158 15.14 15.34 -6.86
C GLU A 158 13.68 14.86 -6.80
N ALA A 159 13.36 13.91 -5.92
CA ALA A 159 11.99 13.50 -5.66
C ALA A 159 11.15 14.65 -5.07
N HIS A 160 11.66 15.33 -4.05
CA HIS A 160 10.98 16.48 -3.43
C HIS A 160 10.76 17.65 -4.40
N LYS A 161 11.72 17.94 -5.29
CA LYS A 161 11.57 18.95 -6.34
C LYS A 161 10.42 18.63 -7.30
N ARG A 162 10.12 17.34 -7.50
CA ARG A 162 9.00 16.84 -8.32
C ARG A 162 7.69 16.70 -7.55
N GLY A 163 7.69 16.96 -6.24
CA GLY A 163 6.51 16.79 -5.37
C GLY A 163 6.25 15.33 -4.99
N LEU A 164 7.28 14.49 -5.06
CA LEU A 164 7.22 13.10 -4.62
C LEU A 164 7.73 12.98 -3.19
N TYR A 165 6.91 12.42 -2.30
CA TYR A 165 7.36 11.96 -0.99
C TYR A 165 8.25 10.72 -1.12
N VAL A 166 9.18 10.53 -0.18
CA VAL A 166 10.11 9.39 -0.19
C VAL A 166 9.97 8.57 1.08
N PHE A 167 9.62 7.29 0.93
CA PHE A 167 9.55 6.32 2.03
C PHE A 167 10.63 5.26 1.86
N PHE A 168 11.36 5.01 2.94
CA PHE A 168 12.28 3.87 3.02
C PHE A 168 11.57 2.66 3.65
N ASP A 169 12.08 1.48 3.37
CA ASP A 169 11.61 0.25 4.01
C ASP A 169 12.33 0.02 5.34
N GLY A 170 11.58 -0.04 6.42
CA GLY A 170 12.07 -0.22 7.79
C GLY A 170 11.93 -1.65 8.26
N VAL A 171 13.04 -2.38 8.32
CA VAL A 171 13.11 -3.73 8.85
C VAL A 171 13.45 -3.65 10.35
N PHE A 172 12.44 -3.42 11.20
CA PHE A 172 12.67 -3.16 12.62
C PHE A 172 12.47 -4.40 13.50
N GLY A 173 12.15 -5.55 12.89
CA GLY A 173 11.95 -6.81 13.57
C GLY A 173 13.10 -7.82 13.45
N HIS A 174 14.04 -7.62 12.52
CA HIS A 174 15.15 -8.55 12.28
C HIS A 174 16.33 -7.87 11.57
N HIS A 175 17.46 -8.58 11.46
CA HIS A 175 18.68 -8.16 10.79
C HIS A 175 19.49 -9.39 10.35
N LYS A 176 20.60 -9.19 9.64
CA LYS A 176 21.52 -10.29 9.28
C LYS A 176 22.16 -10.90 10.54
N ASP A 177 22.11 -12.21 10.66
CA ASP A 177 22.65 -12.92 11.81
C ASP A 177 24.19 -12.76 11.91
N GLY A 178 24.66 -12.47 13.13
CA GLY A 178 26.07 -12.42 13.47
C GLY A 178 26.91 -11.27 12.87
N LEU A 179 26.30 -10.37 12.06
CA LEU A 179 27.02 -9.35 11.30
C LEU A 179 26.57 -7.92 11.56
N ILE A 180 25.55 -7.70 12.39
CA ILE A 180 25.00 -6.36 12.61
C ILE A 180 26.04 -5.41 13.23
N LYS A 181 26.20 -4.22 12.62
CA LYS A 181 27.05 -3.15 13.14
C LYS A 181 26.29 -2.29 14.17
N PRO A 182 27.01 -1.71 15.15
CA PRO A 182 26.38 -0.81 16.13
C PRO A 182 25.91 0.49 15.45
N SER A 183 24.91 1.12 16.06
CA SER A 183 24.47 2.45 15.68
C SER A 183 25.55 3.52 15.94
N PRO A 184 25.42 4.75 15.42
CA PRO A 184 26.34 5.84 15.72
C PRO A 184 26.53 6.12 17.21
N SER A 185 25.53 5.87 18.05
CA SER A 185 25.64 5.98 19.51
C SER A 185 26.19 4.73 20.20
N GLY A 186 26.50 3.67 19.43
CA GLY A 186 27.07 2.41 19.94
C GLY A 186 26.03 1.39 20.41
N LEU A 187 24.75 1.57 20.10
CA LEU A 187 23.70 0.62 20.41
C LEU A 187 23.74 -0.57 19.44
N LEU A 188 23.26 -1.72 19.92
CA LEU A 188 23.03 -2.93 19.13
C LEU A 188 21.62 -3.46 19.43
N PRO A 189 20.96 -4.13 18.48
CA PRO A 189 19.74 -4.87 18.80
C PRO A 189 20.06 -6.05 19.71
N SER A 190 19.06 -6.54 20.41
CA SER A 190 19.18 -7.59 21.44
C SER A 190 18.41 -8.84 21.04
N GLY A 191 18.85 -9.99 21.56
CA GLY A 191 18.21 -11.29 21.36
C GLY A 191 18.67 -12.01 20.10
N SER A 192 17.75 -12.76 19.47
CA SER A 192 18.02 -13.39 18.17
C SER A 192 17.99 -12.36 17.05
N SER A 193 18.57 -12.69 15.88
CA SER A 193 18.53 -11.84 14.71
C SER A 193 17.15 -11.79 14.03
N ASN A 194 16.28 -12.79 14.29
CA ASN A 194 14.95 -12.89 13.66
C ASN A 194 13.98 -13.76 14.48
N PRO A 195 13.00 -13.17 15.19
CA PRO A 195 12.89 -11.74 15.48
C PRO A 195 13.87 -11.30 16.59
N VAL A 196 14.13 -9.99 16.65
CA VAL A 196 14.87 -9.38 17.76
C VAL A 196 14.00 -9.28 19.02
N ASP A 197 14.63 -9.07 20.18
CA ASP A 197 13.90 -8.91 21.44
C ASP A 197 13.47 -7.46 21.69
N TYR A 198 12.19 -7.26 22.00
CA TYR A 198 11.64 -6.00 22.50
C TYR A 198 11.23 -6.14 23.98
N PRO A 199 11.40 -5.09 24.81
CA PRO A 199 11.82 -3.73 24.47
C PRO A 199 13.34 -3.50 24.37
N ALA A 200 14.17 -4.53 24.51
CA ALA A 200 15.64 -4.36 24.60
C ALA A 200 16.27 -3.77 23.32
N SER A 201 15.66 -4.00 22.14
CA SER A 201 16.11 -3.44 20.87
C SER A 201 15.51 -2.07 20.53
N LEU A 202 14.58 -1.55 21.35
CA LEU A 202 13.78 -0.37 21.02
C LEU A 202 14.63 0.88 20.74
N ASP A 203 15.63 1.16 21.58
CA ASP A 203 16.44 2.36 21.44
C ASP A 203 17.35 2.32 20.19
N PHE A 204 17.83 1.13 19.80
CA PHE A 204 18.53 0.94 18.54
C PHE A 204 17.64 1.29 17.35
N TYR A 205 16.43 0.73 17.29
CA TYR A 205 15.51 1.00 16.17
C TYR A 205 14.89 2.40 16.20
N LYS A 206 14.79 3.06 17.36
CA LYS A 206 14.49 4.50 17.41
C LYS A 206 15.58 5.32 16.73
N GLU A 207 16.86 4.96 16.94
CA GLU A 207 17.97 5.64 16.27
C GLU A 207 17.91 5.43 14.76
N VAL A 208 17.69 4.19 14.28
CA VAL A 208 17.48 3.88 12.86
C VAL A 208 16.33 4.72 12.28
N ALA A 209 15.15 4.66 12.92
CA ALA A 209 13.93 5.32 12.45
C ALA A 209 14.06 6.85 12.32
N THR A 210 14.88 7.45 13.16
CA THR A 210 15.07 8.93 13.18
C THR A 210 16.28 9.40 12.39
N TYR A 211 17.29 8.55 12.18
CA TYR A 211 18.54 8.90 11.50
C TYR A 211 18.28 9.37 10.06
N TRP A 212 17.62 8.59 9.26
CA TRP A 212 17.39 8.89 7.84
C TRP A 212 16.44 10.06 7.62
N ILE A 213 15.48 10.26 8.52
CA ILE A 213 14.62 11.46 8.52
C ILE A 213 15.47 12.71 8.73
N LYS A 214 16.41 12.69 9.70
CA LYS A 214 17.28 13.83 9.99
C LYS A 214 18.32 14.05 8.90
N GLU A 215 18.90 12.96 8.38
CA GLU A 215 20.00 13.02 7.42
C GLU A 215 19.51 13.35 6.00
N LEU A 216 18.50 12.63 5.50
CA LEU A 216 18.02 12.75 4.12
C LEU A 216 16.69 13.47 3.98
N LYS A 217 15.92 13.68 5.09
CA LYS A 217 14.56 14.22 5.10
C LYS A 217 13.56 13.30 4.38
N ILE A 218 13.75 11.97 4.48
CA ILE A 218 12.74 11.04 3.99
C ILE A 218 11.41 11.27 4.73
N ASP A 219 10.30 10.98 4.06
CA ASP A 219 8.96 11.31 4.55
C ASP A 219 8.33 10.23 5.43
N GLY A 220 9.05 9.16 5.68
CA GLY A 220 8.63 8.10 6.58
C GLY A 220 9.03 6.70 6.13
N TRP A 221 8.23 5.70 6.53
CA TRP A 221 8.60 4.31 6.49
C TRP A 221 7.47 3.38 6.01
N ARG A 222 7.78 2.44 5.18
CA ARG A 222 7.06 1.16 5.13
C ARG A 222 7.73 0.22 6.11
N LEU A 223 6.96 -0.56 6.85
CA LEU A 223 7.45 -1.39 7.96
C LEU A 223 7.31 -2.86 7.60
N ASP A 224 8.46 -3.51 7.38
CA ASP A 224 8.55 -4.92 7.02
C ASP A 224 8.13 -5.81 8.19
N GLN A 225 7.31 -6.83 7.90
CA GLN A 225 6.84 -7.81 8.87
C GLN A 225 6.50 -7.18 10.24
N ALA A 226 5.69 -6.11 10.21
CA ALA A 226 5.44 -5.28 11.39
C ALA A 226 4.90 -6.03 12.61
N TYR A 227 4.36 -7.23 12.42
CA TYR A 227 3.94 -8.14 13.49
C TYR A 227 5.09 -8.66 14.38
N GLN A 228 6.35 -8.51 13.96
CA GLN A 228 7.53 -8.87 14.76
C GLN A 228 7.81 -7.85 15.87
N VAL A 229 7.27 -6.64 15.75
CA VAL A 229 7.47 -5.55 16.71
C VAL A 229 6.19 -5.36 17.54
N PRO A 230 6.27 -5.37 18.87
CA PRO A 230 5.10 -5.19 19.74
C PRO A 230 4.43 -3.81 19.52
N THR A 231 3.11 -3.76 19.70
CA THR A 231 2.30 -2.55 19.47
C THR A 231 2.73 -1.36 20.34
N ASP A 232 3.14 -1.61 21.59
CA ASP A 232 3.67 -0.57 22.49
C ASP A 232 5.04 -0.02 22.04
N ALA A 233 5.85 -0.83 21.40
CA ALA A 233 7.08 -0.38 20.75
C ALA A 233 6.77 0.45 19.50
N TRP A 234 5.76 0.07 18.71
CA TRP A 234 5.29 0.90 17.59
C TRP A 234 4.83 2.28 18.02
N THR A 235 4.08 2.39 19.12
CA THR A 235 3.68 3.68 19.70
C THR A 235 4.90 4.57 19.95
N GLN A 236 5.97 4.02 20.52
CA GLN A 236 7.18 4.77 20.84
C GLN A 236 8.04 5.10 19.61
N LEU A 237 8.16 4.16 18.64
CA LEU A 237 8.86 4.38 17.38
C LEU A 237 8.17 5.48 16.56
N ARG A 238 6.83 5.40 16.44
CA ARG A 238 6.04 6.42 15.76
C ARG A 238 6.23 7.80 16.37
N LYS A 239 6.19 7.90 17.71
CA LYS A 239 6.45 9.17 18.40
C LYS A 239 7.85 9.72 18.08
N ALA A 240 8.86 8.87 18.06
CA ALA A 240 10.23 9.29 17.70
C ALA A 240 10.32 9.76 16.24
N VAL A 241 9.61 9.09 15.31
CA VAL A 241 9.49 9.51 13.90
C VAL A 241 8.78 10.86 13.79
N ASP A 242 7.67 11.06 14.50
CA ASP A 242 6.94 12.33 14.53
C ASP A 242 7.83 13.49 15.00
N GLU A 243 8.54 13.31 16.11
CA GLU A 243 9.46 14.31 16.68
C GLU A 243 10.63 14.60 15.71
N ALA A 244 11.19 13.58 15.08
CA ALA A 244 12.25 13.74 14.08
C ALA A 244 11.74 14.51 12.85
N SER A 245 10.57 14.15 12.32
CA SER A 245 9.95 14.81 11.17
C SER A 245 9.69 16.30 11.45
N GLN A 246 9.18 16.64 12.63
CA GLN A 246 8.94 18.03 13.02
C GLN A 246 10.23 18.83 13.25
N SER A 247 11.37 18.16 13.50
CA SER A 247 12.64 18.81 13.81
C SER A 247 13.43 19.27 12.59
N VAL A 248 13.06 18.84 11.38
CA VAL A 248 13.76 19.16 10.12
C VAL A 248 12.77 19.67 9.08
N THR A 249 13.29 20.39 8.07
CA THR A 249 12.50 20.87 6.93
C THR A 249 13.25 20.65 5.64
N TYR A 250 12.50 20.61 4.54
CA TYR A 250 13.01 20.65 3.18
C TYR A 250 12.18 21.59 2.31
N THR A 251 12.69 21.96 1.15
CA THR A 251 11.95 22.79 0.18
C THR A 251 11.16 21.87 -0.77
N ASN A 252 9.82 21.98 -0.75
CA ASN A 252 8.95 21.19 -1.64
C ASN A 252 8.93 21.75 -3.08
N SER A 253 8.21 21.08 -3.97
CA SER A 253 8.07 21.48 -5.38
C SER A 253 7.43 22.86 -5.60
N LYS A 254 6.78 23.43 -4.58
CA LYS A 254 6.19 24.78 -4.62
C LYS A 254 7.14 25.84 -4.06
N GLY A 255 8.33 25.48 -3.62
CA GLY A 255 9.30 26.37 -2.99
C GLY A 255 9.00 26.68 -1.51
N GLU A 256 8.12 25.94 -0.87
CA GLU A 256 7.74 26.11 0.54
C GLU A 256 8.62 25.25 1.44
N GLN A 257 8.95 25.77 2.63
CA GLN A 257 9.61 24.98 3.68
C GLN A 257 8.55 24.13 4.39
N VAL A 258 8.69 22.81 4.27
CA VAL A 258 7.78 21.84 4.88
C VAL A 258 8.54 20.80 5.69
N ASN A 259 7.87 20.20 6.67
CA ASN A 259 8.41 19.05 7.38
C ASN A 259 8.19 17.77 6.58
N PRO A 260 9.05 16.74 6.73
CA PRO A 260 8.72 15.39 6.30
C PRO A 260 7.36 14.92 6.86
N LEU A 261 6.65 14.10 6.09
CA LEU A 261 5.28 13.69 6.42
C LEU A 261 5.17 12.87 7.71
N GLY A 262 6.22 12.11 8.07
CA GLY A 262 6.21 11.20 9.20
C GLY A 262 5.30 9.97 8.98
N TYR A 263 4.96 9.66 7.75
CA TYR A 263 4.08 8.55 7.43
C TYR A 263 4.72 7.20 7.69
N MET A 264 3.98 6.29 8.34
CA MET A 264 4.40 4.93 8.61
C MET A 264 3.29 3.95 8.23
N VAL A 265 3.59 3.01 7.33
CA VAL A 265 2.64 1.99 6.87
C VAL A 265 3.14 0.58 7.19
N ALA A 266 2.35 -0.18 7.94
CA ALA A 266 2.70 -1.53 8.38
C ALA A 266 2.39 -2.59 7.31
N GLU A 267 3.33 -3.50 7.10
CA GLU A 267 3.02 -4.77 6.46
C GLU A 267 2.66 -5.80 7.52
N ILE A 268 1.39 -6.21 7.51
CA ILE A 268 0.87 -7.32 8.30
C ILE A 268 0.01 -8.17 7.38
N TRP A 269 0.61 -9.19 6.78
CA TRP A 269 -0.06 -10.08 5.85
C TRP A 269 -0.95 -11.08 6.61
N LYS A 270 -2.04 -10.55 7.16
CA LYS A 270 -3.00 -11.28 7.98
C LYS A 270 -4.42 -10.74 7.73
N GLY A 271 -5.39 -11.23 8.51
CA GLY A 271 -6.75 -10.73 8.50
C GLY A 271 -6.92 -9.41 9.27
N GLU A 272 -8.11 -8.85 9.17
CA GLU A 272 -8.46 -7.55 9.76
C GLU A 272 -8.27 -7.47 11.27
N SER A 273 -8.55 -8.55 11.99
CA SER A 273 -8.39 -8.59 13.46
C SER A 273 -6.94 -8.45 13.89
N GLU A 274 -6.04 -9.16 13.21
CA GLU A 274 -4.61 -9.10 13.49
C GLU A 274 -4.05 -7.74 13.10
N ILE A 275 -4.44 -7.19 11.94
CA ILE A 275 -4.05 -5.83 11.52
C ILE A 275 -4.50 -4.80 12.57
N ALA A 276 -5.75 -4.89 13.05
CA ALA A 276 -6.26 -3.98 14.08
C ALA A 276 -5.40 -4.03 15.36
N ASN A 277 -5.07 -5.22 15.82
CA ASN A 277 -4.37 -5.41 17.10
C ASN A 277 -2.85 -5.18 17.00
N GLU A 278 -2.23 -5.58 15.89
CA GLU A 278 -0.77 -5.59 15.75
C GLU A 278 -0.23 -4.28 15.14
N ALA A 279 -1.04 -3.56 14.30
CA ALA A 279 -0.62 -2.30 13.72
C ALA A 279 -1.20 -1.08 14.45
N TYR A 280 -2.53 -0.99 14.54
CA TYR A 280 -3.19 0.27 14.86
C TYR A 280 -3.21 0.60 16.36
N GLY A 281 -3.18 -0.42 17.23
CA GLY A 281 -3.43 -0.19 18.65
C GLY A 281 -4.90 0.14 18.94
N SER A 282 -5.18 1.05 19.87
CA SER A 282 -6.54 1.45 20.25
C SER A 282 -6.82 2.93 19.98
N ASN A 283 -8.10 3.34 20.06
CA ASN A 283 -8.48 4.76 19.98
C ASN A 283 -7.88 5.63 21.10
N SER A 284 -7.60 5.04 22.27
CA SER A 284 -7.01 5.76 23.40
C SER A 284 -5.48 5.71 23.42
N ASP A 285 -4.90 4.76 22.69
CA ASP A 285 -3.45 4.57 22.58
C ASP A 285 -3.11 4.15 21.14
N PRO A 286 -3.07 5.10 20.19
CA PRO A 286 -2.74 4.83 18.80
C PRO A 286 -1.29 4.37 18.66
N ALA A 287 -1.07 3.24 17.98
CA ALA A 287 0.26 2.76 17.63
C ALA A 287 0.68 3.30 16.26
N LEU A 288 0.21 2.69 15.17
CA LEU A 288 0.42 3.17 13.80
C LEU A 288 -0.88 3.73 13.22
N CYS A 289 -0.75 4.62 12.24
CA CYS A 289 -1.91 5.22 11.57
C CYS A 289 -2.30 4.47 10.30
N SER A 290 -1.37 3.73 9.68
CA SER A 290 -1.63 3.04 8.43
C SER A 290 -1.05 1.62 8.42
N ALA A 291 -1.75 0.73 7.70
CA ALA A 291 -1.32 -0.62 7.38
C ALA A 291 -1.83 -0.98 5.99
N PHE A 292 -1.14 -1.90 5.28
CA PHE A 292 -1.62 -2.40 4.01
C PHE A 292 -2.92 -3.20 4.17
N ASP A 293 -3.87 -2.92 3.28
CA ASP A 293 -5.19 -3.55 3.29
C ASP A 293 -5.18 -4.89 2.54
N PHE A 294 -4.50 -5.89 3.09
CA PHE A 294 -4.53 -7.26 2.56
C PHE A 294 -5.95 -7.83 2.45
N PRO A 295 -6.86 -7.60 3.44
CA PRO A 295 -8.24 -8.05 3.31
C PRO A 295 -8.93 -7.53 2.05
N MET A 296 -8.82 -6.24 1.72
CA MET A 296 -9.42 -5.67 0.51
C MET A 296 -8.70 -6.16 -0.75
N ARG A 297 -7.38 -6.27 -0.74
CA ARG A 297 -6.61 -6.80 -1.86
C ARG A 297 -7.12 -8.19 -2.27
N TYR A 298 -7.33 -9.09 -1.30
CA TYR A 298 -7.85 -10.42 -1.60
C TYR A 298 -9.25 -10.38 -2.21
N ARG A 299 -10.10 -9.45 -1.78
CA ARG A 299 -11.43 -9.28 -2.36
C ARG A 299 -11.38 -8.85 -3.82
N ILE A 300 -10.44 -7.97 -4.18
CA ILE A 300 -10.25 -7.54 -5.56
C ILE A 300 -9.81 -8.71 -6.43
N VAL A 301 -8.75 -9.42 -6.04
CA VAL A 301 -8.20 -10.50 -6.87
C VAL A 301 -9.16 -11.69 -6.96
N GLU A 302 -9.90 -12.02 -5.90
CA GLU A 302 -10.89 -13.10 -5.91
C GLU A 302 -12.15 -12.74 -6.73
N THR A 303 -12.42 -11.44 -6.94
CA THR A 303 -13.55 -10.99 -7.78
C THR A 303 -13.15 -10.86 -9.25
N LEU A 304 -11.95 -10.34 -9.55
CA LEU A 304 -11.52 -10.00 -10.91
C LEU A 304 -10.48 -10.95 -11.50
N ALA A 305 -9.85 -11.77 -10.66
CA ALA A 305 -8.85 -12.78 -11.02
C ALA A 305 -9.03 -14.01 -10.12
N VAL A 306 -7.92 -14.56 -9.62
CA VAL A 306 -7.87 -15.54 -8.53
C VAL A 306 -6.80 -15.10 -7.51
N ASN A 307 -6.86 -15.61 -6.28
CA ASN A 307 -5.75 -15.47 -5.33
C ASN A 307 -4.61 -16.47 -5.62
N GLU A 308 -3.52 -16.39 -4.88
CA GLU A 308 -2.32 -17.24 -5.04
C GLU A 308 -2.63 -18.74 -4.93
N SER A 309 -3.73 -19.12 -4.28
CA SER A 309 -4.18 -20.50 -4.17
C SER A 309 -5.14 -20.93 -5.30
N GLY A 310 -5.39 -20.04 -6.28
CA GLY A 310 -6.30 -20.27 -7.40
C GLY A 310 -7.78 -20.13 -7.05
N VAL A 311 -8.11 -19.50 -5.91
CA VAL A 311 -9.50 -19.23 -5.52
C VAL A 311 -9.95 -17.91 -6.11
N GLY A 312 -11.09 -17.92 -6.81
CA GLY A 312 -11.70 -16.74 -7.44
C GLY A 312 -13.18 -16.95 -7.74
N GLY A 313 -13.75 -16.06 -8.57
CA GLY A 313 -15.16 -16.08 -8.95
C GLY A 313 -16.10 -15.52 -7.87
N SER A 314 -15.58 -14.74 -6.94
CA SER A 314 -16.38 -14.02 -5.94
C SER A 314 -17.26 -12.95 -6.58
N GLY A 315 -18.43 -12.71 -6.00
CA GLY A 315 -19.35 -11.66 -6.46
C GLY A 315 -18.92 -10.26 -6.02
N VAL A 316 -19.56 -9.25 -6.59
CA VAL A 316 -19.30 -7.83 -6.23
C VAL A 316 -19.67 -7.47 -4.78
N ASP A 317 -20.54 -8.23 -4.15
CA ASP A 317 -20.83 -8.14 -2.71
C ASP A 317 -19.60 -8.43 -1.85
N TRP A 318 -18.64 -9.19 -2.38
CA TRP A 318 -17.35 -9.44 -1.74
C TRP A 318 -16.50 -8.18 -1.66
N LEU A 319 -16.54 -7.32 -2.69
CA LEU A 319 -15.89 -5.99 -2.67
C LEU A 319 -16.50 -5.07 -1.61
N ASP A 320 -17.83 -5.04 -1.48
CA ASP A 320 -18.51 -4.26 -0.45
C ASP A 320 -18.19 -4.79 0.96
N ASN A 321 -18.14 -6.11 1.12
CA ASN A 321 -17.74 -6.75 2.37
C ASN A 321 -16.31 -6.34 2.81
N GLY A 322 -15.41 -6.05 1.88
CA GLY A 322 -14.06 -5.54 2.18
C GLY A 322 -14.08 -4.27 3.03
N TYR A 323 -14.95 -3.34 2.71
CA TYR A 323 -15.12 -2.14 3.55
C TYR A 323 -15.74 -2.43 4.92
N SER A 324 -16.52 -3.49 5.06
CA SER A 324 -17.08 -3.89 6.34
C SER A 324 -16.02 -4.37 7.34
N THR A 325 -14.87 -4.85 6.85
CA THR A 325 -13.74 -5.24 7.72
C THR A 325 -13.14 -4.04 8.45
N HIS A 326 -13.21 -2.85 7.84
CA HIS A 326 -12.72 -1.61 8.44
C HIS A 326 -13.48 -1.21 9.71
N ASN A 327 -14.68 -1.74 9.94
CA ASN A 327 -15.42 -1.52 11.19
C ASN A 327 -14.70 -2.09 12.44
N GLN A 328 -13.70 -2.94 12.26
CA GLN A 328 -12.87 -3.47 13.34
C GLN A 328 -11.69 -2.55 13.68
N TYR A 329 -11.38 -1.59 12.81
CA TYR A 329 -10.26 -0.69 12.97
C TYR A 329 -10.61 0.51 13.87
N PRO A 330 -9.64 1.06 14.62
CA PRO A 330 -9.83 2.30 15.35
C PRO A 330 -10.05 3.48 14.40
N THR A 331 -10.60 4.58 14.91
CA THR A 331 -11.00 5.74 14.09
C THR A 331 -9.85 6.49 13.43
N HIS A 332 -8.61 6.29 13.90
CA HIS A 332 -7.40 6.87 13.32
C HIS A 332 -6.79 6.00 12.21
N ALA A 333 -7.34 4.82 11.94
CA ALA A 333 -6.80 3.92 10.94
C ALA A 333 -6.98 4.44 9.51
N GLN A 334 -5.92 4.35 8.72
CA GLN A 334 -5.88 4.66 7.29
C GLN A 334 -5.34 3.45 6.52
N PRO A 335 -6.18 2.45 6.20
CA PRO A 335 -5.74 1.31 5.40
C PRO A 335 -5.21 1.77 4.05
N ASN A 336 -4.07 1.22 3.61
CA ASN A 336 -3.42 1.51 2.33
C ASN A 336 -3.67 0.35 1.37
N LEU A 337 -4.36 0.60 0.26
CA LEU A 337 -4.70 -0.43 -0.70
C LEU A 337 -3.59 -0.61 -1.74
N MET A 338 -3.10 -1.84 -1.86
CA MET A 338 -2.28 -2.33 -2.98
C MET A 338 -3.01 -3.47 -3.71
N ILE A 339 -2.70 -3.70 -4.97
CA ILE A 339 -3.15 -4.88 -5.73
C ILE A 339 -2.05 -5.94 -5.72
N GLY A 340 -0.80 -5.54 -5.94
CA GLY A 340 0.40 -6.35 -5.91
C GLY A 340 1.52 -5.71 -5.10
N ASN A 341 2.56 -6.49 -4.80
CA ASN A 341 3.84 -6.06 -4.27
C ASN A 341 4.92 -7.11 -4.64
N HIS A 342 6.14 -6.91 -4.18
CA HIS A 342 7.28 -7.78 -4.47
C HIS A 342 7.22 -9.19 -3.82
N ASP A 343 6.26 -9.47 -2.94
CA ASP A 343 6.04 -10.76 -2.27
C ASP A 343 4.77 -11.47 -2.75
N LEU A 344 3.97 -10.81 -3.57
CA LEU A 344 2.71 -11.32 -4.11
C LEU A 344 2.87 -11.66 -5.59
N VAL A 345 2.09 -12.61 -6.06
CA VAL A 345 1.99 -12.90 -7.51
C VAL A 345 1.33 -11.72 -8.22
N ARG A 346 1.89 -11.27 -9.36
CA ARG A 346 1.33 -10.16 -10.13
C ARG A 346 -0.10 -10.47 -10.59
N PHE A 347 -0.90 -9.43 -10.73
CA PHE A 347 -2.30 -9.58 -11.15
C PHE A 347 -2.43 -10.30 -12.49
N GLY A 348 -1.53 -10.03 -13.46
CA GLY A 348 -1.50 -10.71 -14.75
C GLY A 348 -1.20 -12.21 -14.63
N ASP A 349 -0.28 -12.60 -13.75
CA ASP A 349 0.04 -14.01 -13.48
C ASP A 349 -1.14 -14.72 -12.77
N LEU A 350 -1.88 -14.00 -11.91
CA LEU A 350 -3.10 -14.53 -11.28
C LEU A 350 -4.22 -14.75 -12.30
N LEU A 351 -4.33 -13.94 -13.35
CA LEU A 351 -5.26 -14.17 -14.46
C LEU A 351 -4.94 -15.46 -15.21
N GLN A 352 -3.66 -15.70 -15.51
CA GLN A 352 -3.21 -16.95 -16.13
C GLN A 352 -3.45 -18.14 -15.22
N ARG A 353 -3.15 -18.03 -13.92
CA ARG A 353 -3.37 -19.08 -12.91
C ARG A 353 -4.85 -19.47 -12.82
N GLY A 354 -5.75 -18.50 -12.93
CA GLY A 354 -7.20 -18.70 -12.98
C GLY A 354 -7.71 -19.25 -14.31
N ASN A 355 -6.83 -19.34 -15.33
CA ASN A 355 -7.22 -19.66 -16.71
C ASN A 355 -8.32 -18.72 -17.23
N LEU A 356 -8.23 -17.43 -16.89
CA LEU A 356 -9.19 -16.40 -17.25
C LEU A 356 -8.78 -15.67 -18.54
N ALA A 357 -7.54 -15.21 -18.61
CA ALA A 357 -7.00 -14.50 -19.76
C ALA A 357 -5.47 -14.50 -19.74
N ASP A 358 -4.83 -14.40 -20.90
CA ASP A 358 -3.41 -14.11 -21.05
C ASP A 358 -3.17 -12.76 -21.75
N VAL A 359 -1.91 -12.34 -21.85
CA VAL A 359 -1.52 -11.04 -22.41
C VAL A 359 -2.00 -10.76 -23.84
N ASN A 360 -2.35 -11.81 -24.60
CA ASN A 360 -2.87 -11.71 -25.97
C ASN A 360 -4.39 -11.50 -26.02
N ASP A 361 -5.08 -11.70 -24.89
CA ASP A 361 -6.52 -11.54 -24.79
C ASP A 361 -6.90 -10.10 -24.42
N ALA A 362 -7.89 -9.55 -25.09
CA ALA A 362 -8.42 -8.23 -24.73
C ALA A 362 -8.93 -8.17 -23.28
N GLU A 363 -9.42 -9.29 -22.78
CA GLU A 363 -9.96 -9.45 -21.43
C GLU A 363 -8.88 -9.26 -20.36
N TYR A 364 -7.63 -9.67 -20.60
CA TYR A 364 -6.49 -9.44 -19.74
C TYR A 364 -6.37 -7.95 -19.36
N TRP A 365 -6.39 -7.09 -20.35
CA TRP A 365 -6.27 -5.64 -20.20
C TRP A 365 -7.50 -5.00 -19.57
N LEU A 366 -8.70 -5.50 -19.90
CA LEU A 366 -9.95 -5.02 -19.28
C LEU A 366 -10.01 -5.36 -17.78
N ARG A 367 -9.53 -6.53 -17.36
CA ARG A 367 -9.48 -6.92 -15.94
C ARG A 367 -8.49 -6.06 -15.15
N HIS A 368 -7.33 -5.75 -15.73
CA HIS A 368 -6.40 -4.78 -15.14
C HIS A 368 -7.05 -3.40 -14.98
N LYS A 369 -7.72 -2.90 -16.02
CA LYS A 369 -8.44 -1.61 -15.94
C LYS A 369 -9.53 -1.62 -14.88
N ALA A 370 -10.27 -2.70 -14.73
CA ALA A 370 -11.29 -2.86 -13.69
C ALA A 370 -10.68 -2.82 -12.27
N ALA A 371 -9.57 -3.52 -12.06
CA ALA A 371 -8.85 -3.54 -10.78
C ALA A 371 -8.30 -2.15 -10.42
N PHE A 372 -7.67 -1.45 -11.37
CA PHE A 372 -7.18 -0.09 -11.15
C PHE A 372 -8.30 0.93 -10.95
N ALA A 373 -9.44 0.76 -11.63
CA ALA A 373 -10.61 1.62 -11.38
C ALA A 373 -11.11 1.46 -9.94
N PHE A 374 -11.18 0.25 -9.42
CA PHE A 374 -11.53 0.03 -8.02
C PHE A 374 -10.48 0.64 -7.07
N GLN A 375 -9.20 0.44 -7.33
CA GLN A 375 -8.11 1.04 -6.54
C GLN A 375 -8.19 2.57 -6.56
N ALA A 376 -8.44 3.20 -7.71
CA ALA A 376 -8.60 4.65 -7.82
C ALA A 376 -9.83 5.18 -7.06
N ALA A 377 -10.87 4.37 -6.89
CA ALA A 377 -12.05 4.70 -6.11
C ALA A 377 -11.89 4.45 -4.60
N TYR A 378 -10.81 3.82 -4.15
CA TYR A 378 -10.61 3.44 -2.75
C TYR A 378 -10.45 4.66 -1.83
N THR A 379 -11.03 4.59 -0.61
CA THR A 379 -10.87 5.63 0.43
C THR A 379 -9.61 5.35 1.24
N GLY A 380 -8.68 6.29 1.27
CA GLY A 380 -7.38 6.16 1.92
C GLY A 380 -6.22 6.18 0.92
N PRO A 381 -4.97 6.04 1.39
CA PRO A 381 -3.79 5.94 0.54
C PRO A 381 -3.82 4.67 -0.33
N ILE A 382 -3.12 4.72 -1.45
CA ILE A 382 -2.95 3.58 -2.36
C ILE A 382 -1.48 3.39 -2.70
N THR A 383 -1.12 2.15 -2.99
CA THR A 383 0.23 1.76 -3.44
C THR A 383 0.14 0.95 -4.73
N LEU A 384 0.93 1.32 -5.72
CA LEU A 384 1.09 0.67 -6.99
C LEU A 384 2.50 0.09 -7.08
N TYR A 385 2.63 -1.18 -7.42
CA TYR A 385 3.92 -1.83 -7.58
C TYR A 385 4.42 -1.63 -9.01
N TYR A 386 5.73 -1.34 -9.20
CA TYR A 386 6.29 -1.11 -10.54
C TYR A 386 5.97 -2.27 -11.48
N GLY A 387 5.62 -1.93 -12.72
CA GLY A 387 5.23 -2.87 -13.75
C GLY A 387 3.75 -3.24 -13.75
N ASP A 388 3.01 -3.04 -12.65
CA ASP A 388 1.57 -3.29 -12.65
C ASP A 388 0.84 -2.33 -13.61
N GLU A 389 1.30 -1.08 -13.74
CA GLU A 389 0.74 -0.06 -14.64
C GLU A 389 0.84 -0.39 -16.13
N ILE A 390 1.70 -1.34 -16.47
CA ILE A 390 1.87 -1.86 -17.85
C ILE A 390 1.38 -3.30 -17.98
N GLY A 391 0.71 -3.85 -16.94
CA GLY A 391 0.23 -5.23 -16.93
C GLY A 391 1.35 -6.26 -17.01
N ASP A 392 2.49 -6.01 -16.35
CA ASP A 392 3.63 -6.93 -16.38
C ASP A 392 3.30 -8.30 -15.79
N GLN A 393 3.94 -9.31 -16.30
CA GLN A 393 3.76 -10.72 -15.94
C GLN A 393 5.03 -11.53 -16.23
N VAL A 394 5.08 -12.75 -15.75
CA VAL A 394 6.09 -13.75 -16.12
C VAL A 394 5.48 -14.77 -17.09
N ASP A 395 5.98 -14.80 -18.32
CA ASP A 395 5.47 -15.69 -19.37
C ASP A 395 5.43 -17.16 -18.93
N GLY A 396 4.25 -17.77 -19.09
CA GLY A 396 4.04 -19.19 -18.79
C GLY A 396 3.90 -19.51 -17.29
N PHE A 397 3.86 -18.51 -16.43
CA PHE A 397 3.73 -18.69 -14.99
C PHE A 397 2.25 -18.82 -14.56
N ALA A 398 1.64 -19.97 -14.86
CA ALA A 398 0.26 -20.28 -14.45
C ALA A 398 0.19 -21.18 -13.21
N ALA A 399 1.14 -22.12 -13.05
CA ALA A 399 1.15 -23.06 -11.93
C ALA A 399 1.65 -22.39 -10.65
N LYS A 400 1.07 -22.79 -9.52
CA LYS A 400 1.61 -22.42 -8.21
C LYS A 400 2.92 -23.14 -7.95
N GLU A 401 3.98 -22.41 -7.70
CA GLU A 401 5.28 -22.96 -7.31
C GLU A 401 5.37 -23.16 -5.80
N ASP A 402 5.89 -24.31 -5.40
CA ASP A 402 6.14 -24.62 -3.99
C ASP A 402 7.53 -24.12 -3.62
N ASN A 403 7.63 -23.24 -2.60
CA ASN A 403 8.89 -22.68 -2.10
C ASN A 403 9.94 -23.74 -1.74
N SER A 404 9.56 -25.01 -1.53
CA SER A 404 10.50 -26.09 -1.30
C SER A 404 11.19 -26.59 -2.58
N THR A 405 10.61 -26.35 -3.74
CA THR A 405 11.10 -26.82 -5.04
C THR A 405 11.65 -25.70 -5.92
N CYS A 406 11.16 -24.49 -5.76
CA CYS A 406 11.55 -23.34 -6.57
C CYS A 406 12.94 -22.78 -6.24
N ALA A 407 13.53 -23.14 -5.10
CA ALA A 407 14.87 -22.72 -4.69
C ALA A 407 15.94 -22.98 -5.77
N ILE A 408 15.77 -24.03 -6.58
CA ILE A 408 16.69 -24.40 -7.65
C ILE A 408 16.36 -23.63 -8.95
N GLN A 409 15.08 -23.32 -9.18
CA GLN A 409 14.61 -22.70 -10.43
C GLN A 409 14.60 -21.16 -10.36
N GLY A 410 14.66 -20.57 -9.18
CA GLY A 410 14.67 -19.13 -8.96
C GLY A 410 13.32 -18.43 -9.17
N LEU A 411 12.23 -19.18 -9.27
CA LEU A 411 10.86 -18.67 -9.48
C LEU A 411 9.90 -19.27 -8.44
N CYS A 412 9.92 -18.72 -7.23
CA CYS A 412 8.96 -19.03 -6.20
C CYS A 412 7.74 -18.10 -6.31
N ASP A 413 6.59 -18.50 -5.77
CA ASP A 413 5.39 -17.65 -5.76
C ASP A 413 5.64 -16.27 -5.14
N ASP A 414 6.40 -16.23 -4.05
CA ASP A 414 6.78 -15.02 -3.35
C ASP A 414 7.95 -14.24 -4.00
N HIS A 415 8.49 -14.72 -5.12
CA HIS A 415 9.59 -14.07 -5.85
C HIS A 415 9.27 -13.81 -7.32
N VAL A 416 8.17 -14.35 -7.84
CA VAL A 416 7.82 -14.22 -9.27
C VAL A 416 7.62 -12.77 -9.69
N ALA A 417 7.10 -11.93 -8.80
CA ALA A 417 6.87 -10.51 -9.06
C ALA A 417 8.15 -9.65 -9.09
N ARG A 418 9.33 -10.23 -8.83
CA ARG A 418 10.61 -9.50 -8.75
C ARG A 418 11.33 -9.41 -10.09
N SER A 419 10.57 -9.29 -11.20
CA SER A 419 11.12 -9.11 -12.54
C SER A 419 11.75 -7.72 -12.71
N SER A 420 12.78 -7.64 -13.59
CA SER A 420 13.42 -6.37 -13.95
C SER A 420 12.42 -5.36 -14.49
N ALA A 421 12.50 -4.10 -14.04
CA ALA A 421 11.56 -3.06 -14.42
C ALA A 421 11.62 -2.71 -15.90
N LYS A 422 10.44 -2.47 -16.48
CA LYS A 422 10.25 -1.98 -17.83
C LYS A 422 9.72 -0.54 -17.76
N ILE A 423 10.63 0.42 -17.72
CA ILE A 423 10.31 1.86 -17.61
C ILE A 423 10.39 2.49 -19.01
N GLU A 424 9.26 2.99 -19.49
CA GLU A 424 9.19 3.61 -20.82
C GLU A 424 10.13 4.81 -20.95
N GLY A 425 10.93 4.81 -22.01
CA GLY A 425 11.91 5.86 -22.26
C GLY A 425 13.23 5.70 -21.48
N VAL A 426 13.31 4.77 -20.52
CA VAL A 426 14.53 4.44 -19.75
C VAL A 426 15.04 3.05 -20.13
N THR A 427 14.27 2.01 -19.83
CA THR A 427 14.66 0.60 -20.08
C THR A 427 13.80 -0.10 -21.13
N ALA A 428 12.66 0.46 -21.53
CA ALA A 428 11.72 -0.21 -22.40
C ALA A 428 11.04 0.71 -23.39
N THR A 429 10.51 0.10 -24.46
CA THR A 429 9.48 0.67 -25.33
C THR A 429 8.23 -0.19 -25.13
N LEU A 430 7.13 0.44 -24.80
CA LEU A 430 5.87 -0.25 -24.54
C LEU A 430 5.17 -0.64 -25.85
N ASP A 431 4.50 -1.78 -25.86
CA ASP A 431 3.55 -2.10 -26.92
C ASP A 431 2.25 -1.30 -26.78
N ALA A 432 1.33 -1.45 -27.73
CA ALA A 432 0.09 -0.67 -27.75
C ALA A 432 -0.82 -0.93 -26.54
N ASN A 433 -0.89 -2.17 -26.07
CA ASN A 433 -1.73 -2.52 -24.92
C ASN A 433 -1.14 -2.04 -23.60
N GLN A 434 0.18 -2.18 -23.43
CA GLN A 434 0.92 -1.65 -22.29
C GLN A 434 0.79 -0.12 -22.20
N ALA A 435 0.98 0.57 -23.33
CA ALA A 435 0.84 2.02 -23.41
C ALA A 435 -0.60 2.49 -23.10
N ASP A 436 -1.61 1.76 -23.59
CA ASP A 436 -3.01 2.05 -23.33
C ASP A 436 -3.37 1.84 -21.85
N LEU A 437 -2.90 0.75 -21.22
CA LEU A 437 -3.10 0.53 -19.79
C LEU A 437 -2.41 1.60 -18.94
N LYS A 438 -1.14 1.93 -19.25
CA LYS A 438 -0.41 3.01 -18.57
C LYS A 438 -1.15 4.34 -18.67
N SER A 439 -1.62 4.70 -19.87
CA SER A 439 -2.39 5.93 -20.10
C SER A 439 -3.69 5.95 -19.28
N TYR A 440 -4.37 4.82 -19.19
CA TYR A 440 -5.55 4.68 -18.35
C TYR A 440 -5.24 4.87 -16.86
N VAL A 441 -4.19 4.23 -16.34
CA VAL A 441 -3.73 4.40 -14.96
C VAL A 441 -3.37 5.86 -14.67
N THR A 442 -2.62 6.52 -15.57
CA THR A 442 -2.31 7.96 -15.46
C THR A 442 -3.58 8.80 -15.34
N SER A 443 -4.58 8.52 -16.18
CA SER A 443 -5.86 9.23 -16.17
C SER A 443 -6.61 9.03 -14.84
N LEU A 444 -6.57 7.81 -14.29
CA LEU A 444 -7.16 7.49 -12.99
C LEU A 444 -6.45 8.22 -11.84
N MET A 445 -5.13 8.27 -11.83
CA MET A 445 -4.34 8.95 -10.78
C MET A 445 -4.55 10.46 -10.82
N THR A 446 -4.59 11.05 -12.02
CA THR A 446 -4.91 12.48 -12.21
C THR A 446 -6.33 12.82 -11.76
N MET A 447 -7.30 12.00 -12.14
CA MET A 447 -8.70 12.16 -11.71
C MET A 447 -8.81 12.03 -10.18
N ARG A 448 -8.15 11.04 -9.57
CA ARG A 448 -8.17 10.85 -8.12
C ARG A 448 -7.58 12.05 -7.39
N ASP A 449 -6.49 12.63 -7.88
CA ASP A 449 -5.87 13.83 -7.31
C ASP A 449 -6.84 15.03 -7.31
N ALA A 450 -7.60 15.20 -8.39
CA ALA A 450 -8.55 16.29 -8.54
C ALA A 450 -9.83 16.14 -7.70
N HIS A 451 -10.13 14.94 -7.19
CA HIS A 451 -11.39 14.62 -6.51
C HIS A 451 -11.21 14.08 -5.09
N PRO A 452 -11.18 14.96 -4.06
CA PRO A 452 -11.09 14.55 -2.65
C PRO A 452 -12.14 13.53 -2.21
N ALA A 453 -13.31 13.51 -2.85
CA ALA A 453 -14.34 12.51 -2.60
C ALA A 453 -13.81 11.07 -2.74
N LEU A 454 -12.85 10.82 -3.63
CA LEU A 454 -12.33 9.48 -3.90
C LEU A 454 -11.43 8.96 -2.77
N TYR A 455 -10.57 9.80 -2.19
CA TYR A 455 -9.55 9.36 -1.23
C TYR A 455 -9.85 9.68 0.24
N GLN A 456 -10.73 10.64 0.52
CA GLN A 456 -11.12 11.02 1.90
C GLN A 456 -12.61 11.20 2.11
N GLY A 457 -13.43 10.97 1.07
CA GLY A 457 -14.89 11.15 1.15
C GLY A 457 -15.57 10.05 1.95
N SER A 458 -16.72 10.40 2.54
CA SER A 458 -17.66 9.39 3.02
C SER A 458 -18.13 8.50 1.88
N ARG A 459 -18.34 7.23 2.15
CA ARG A 459 -18.78 6.23 1.17
C ARG A 459 -20.20 5.74 1.50
N THR A 460 -21.04 5.63 0.47
CA THR A 460 -22.33 4.95 0.53
C THR A 460 -22.40 3.95 -0.62
N ASN A 461 -22.48 2.66 -0.33
CA ASN A 461 -22.74 1.65 -1.36
C ASN A 461 -24.20 1.71 -1.78
N LEU A 462 -24.46 1.86 -3.08
CA LEU A 462 -25.80 1.91 -3.68
C LEU A 462 -26.19 0.59 -4.33
N VAL A 463 -25.20 -0.15 -4.88
CA VAL A 463 -25.41 -1.44 -5.56
C VAL A 463 -24.17 -2.32 -5.35
N ALA A 464 -24.38 -3.57 -4.92
CA ALA A 464 -23.37 -4.63 -4.88
C ALA A 464 -24.03 -5.97 -5.23
N SER A 465 -24.48 -6.12 -6.47
CA SER A 465 -25.18 -7.33 -6.92
C SER A 465 -25.14 -7.52 -8.44
N ASN A 466 -25.32 -8.75 -8.88
CA ASN A 466 -25.41 -9.10 -10.30
C ASN A 466 -24.26 -8.57 -11.15
N GLY A 467 -23.04 -8.57 -10.62
CA GLY A 467 -21.85 -8.10 -11.30
C GLY A 467 -21.73 -6.57 -11.39
N SER A 468 -22.64 -5.82 -10.79
CA SER A 468 -22.60 -4.35 -10.73
C SER A 468 -22.30 -3.89 -9.33
N TYR A 469 -21.31 -3.01 -9.20
CA TYR A 469 -20.90 -2.36 -7.97
C TYR A 469 -21.01 -0.85 -8.13
N VAL A 470 -21.67 -0.15 -7.22
CA VAL A 470 -21.81 1.31 -7.29
C VAL A 470 -21.66 1.94 -5.91
N ASP A 471 -20.72 2.86 -5.81
CA ASP A 471 -20.50 3.69 -4.63
C ASP A 471 -20.75 5.17 -4.93
N LEU A 472 -21.39 5.85 -4.00
CA LEU A 472 -21.44 7.29 -3.95
C LEU A 472 -20.46 7.78 -2.88
N LYS A 473 -19.56 8.68 -3.27
CA LYS A 473 -18.52 9.25 -2.41
C LYS A 473 -18.65 10.76 -2.34
N GLN A 474 -18.45 11.33 -1.15
CA GLN A 474 -18.61 12.76 -0.96
C GLN A 474 -17.59 13.33 0.04
N SER A 475 -16.95 14.43 -0.35
CA SER A 475 -16.09 15.26 0.49
C SER A 475 -16.45 16.74 0.28
N GLY A 476 -17.11 17.35 1.25
CA GLY A 476 -17.65 18.70 1.09
C GLY A 476 -18.62 18.80 -0.09
N SER A 477 -18.31 19.68 -1.04
CA SER A 477 -19.09 19.84 -2.28
C SER A 477 -18.67 18.88 -3.39
N ASP A 478 -17.53 18.21 -3.26
CA ASP A 478 -17.08 17.22 -4.23
C ASP A 478 -17.85 15.92 -4.03
N LYS A 479 -18.53 15.46 -5.07
CA LYS A 479 -19.39 14.29 -5.04
C LYS A 479 -19.20 13.46 -6.29
N VAL A 480 -18.73 12.23 -6.12
CA VAL A 480 -18.37 11.31 -7.20
C VAL A 480 -19.14 10.00 -7.05
N LEU A 481 -19.78 9.57 -8.12
CA LEU A 481 -20.37 8.26 -8.27
C LEU A 481 -19.38 7.36 -9.00
N PHE A 482 -18.96 6.27 -8.37
CA PHE A 482 -18.15 5.21 -8.97
C PHE A 482 -19.03 4.02 -9.30
N ALA A 483 -18.98 3.54 -10.55
CA ALA A 483 -19.71 2.35 -11.01
C ALA A 483 -18.74 1.38 -11.66
N LEU A 484 -18.82 0.09 -11.32
CA LEU A 484 -17.97 -0.99 -11.84
C LEU A 484 -18.83 -2.16 -12.29
N ASN A 485 -18.59 -2.63 -13.51
CA ASN A 485 -19.06 -3.91 -14.02
C ASN A 485 -17.91 -4.94 -13.93
N THR A 486 -18.11 -6.01 -13.19
CA THR A 486 -17.10 -7.09 -13.02
C THR A 486 -17.33 -8.27 -13.95
N LEU A 487 -18.31 -8.19 -14.86
CA LEU A 487 -18.64 -9.28 -15.78
C LEU A 487 -18.16 -8.98 -17.21
N GLU A 488 -17.98 -10.04 -17.97
CA GLU A 488 -17.60 -10.04 -19.40
C GLU A 488 -18.76 -9.67 -20.34
N SER A 489 -19.89 -9.28 -19.81
CA SER A 489 -21.05 -8.79 -20.55
C SER A 489 -21.46 -7.40 -20.10
N ALA A 490 -21.98 -6.58 -21.01
CA ALA A 490 -22.46 -5.25 -20.68
C ALA A 490 -23.54 -5.27 -19.59
N ARG A 491 -23.57 -4.26 -18.75
CA ARG A 491 -24.54 -4.08 -17.66
C ARG A 491 -25.15 -2.70 -17.69
N SER A 492 -26.38 -2.62 -17.21
CA SER A 492 -27.06 -1.36 -16.96
C SER A 492 -27.54 -1.31 -15.52
N VAL A 493 -27.28 -0.20 -14.85
CA VAL A 493 -27.74 0.08 -13.49
C VAL A 493 -28.70 1.26 -13.51
N THR A 494 -29.83 1.10 -12.83
CA THR A 494 -30.80 2.19 -12.63
C THR A 494 -30.66 2.73 -11.21
N LEU A 495 -30.40 4.04 -11.08
CA LEU A 495 -30.29 4.73 -9.79
C LEU A 495 -31.34 5.85 -9.72
N THR A 496 -31.86 6.12 -8.52
CA THR A 496 -32.82 7.21 -8.33
C THR A 496 -32.11 8.53 -8.02
N GLN A 497 -32.74 9.65 -8.38
CA GLN A 497 -32.29 10.98 -7.98
C GLN A 497 -32.25 11.14 -6.44
N GLU A 498 -33.11 10.43 -5.72
CA GLU A 498 -33.09 10.44 -4.26
C GLU A 498 -31.77 9.89 -3.70
N SER A 499 -31.24 8.81 -4.30
CA SER A 499 -29.99 8.17 -3.85
C SER A 499 -28.73 8.88 -4.31
N VAL A 500 -28.76 9.53 -5.47
CA VAL A 500 -27.55 10.13 -6.08
C VAL A 500 -27.54 11.65 -5.94
N GLY A 501 -28.68 12.31 -6.12
CA GLY A 501 -28.83 13.75 -6.25
C GLY A 501 -29.59 14.11 -7.53
N THR A 502 -30.03 15.36 -7.66
CA THR A 502 -30.95 15.79 -8.72
C THR A 502 -30.27 16.31 -9.99
N GLY A 503 -28.95 16.46 -9.98
CA GLY A 503 -28.21 17.10 -11.07
C GLY A 503 -27.84 16.16 -12.23
N GLU A 504 -26.95 16.63 -13.07
CA GLU A 504 -26.38 15.86 -14.19
C GLU A 504 -25.20 15.02 -13.70
N LEU A 505 -25.06 13.79 -14.20
CA LEU A 505 -23.85 12.99 -14.04
C LEU A 505 -22.91 13.27 -15.22
N VAL A 506 -21.69 13.69 -14.93
CA VAL A 506 -20.66 13.94 -15.96
C VAL A 506 -19.51 12.96 -15.74
N ASP A 507 -19.31 12.06 -16.70
CA ASP A 507 -18.22 11.09 -16.68
C ASP A 507 -16.87 11.81 -16.68
N LEU A 508 -16.04 11.53 -15.68
CA LEU A 508 -14.78 12.23 -15.43
C LEU A 508 -13.67 11.88 -16.43
N LEU A 509 -13.78 10.74 -17.11
CA LEU A 509 -12.78 10.29 -18.09
C LEU A 509 -13.20 10.60 -19.52
N THR A 510 -14.51 10.59 -19.84
CA THR A 510 -15.01 10.73 -21.21
C THR A 510 -15.78 12.03 -21.44
N ASN A 511 -16.16 12.75 -20.39
CA ASN A 511 -17.06 13.90 -20.42
C ASN A 511 -18.50 13.59 -20.92
N GLU A 512 -18.86 12.31 -21.01
CA GLU A 512 -20.25 11.90 -21.29
C GLU A 512 -21.18 12.41 -20.21
N LYS A 513 -22.36 12.87 -20.61
CA LYS A 513 -23.37 13.42 -19.72
C LYS A 513 -24.59 12.51 -19.64
N ILE A 514 -25.04 12.22 -18.42
CA ILE A 514 -26.26 11.47 -18.18
C ILE A 514 -27.21 12.37 -17.39
N THR A 515 -28.31 12.74 -18.04
CA THR A 515 -29.43 13.47 -17.39
C THR A 515 -30.48 12.49 -16.88
N PRO A 516 -31.04 12.70 -15.70
CA PRO A 516 -32.07 11.81 -15.19
C PRO A 516 -33.36 11.94 -16.02
N SER A 517 -34.01 10.80 -16.26
CA SER A 517 -35.33 10.71 -16.89
C SER A 517 -36.32 10.08 -15.92
N ASN A 518 -37.47 10.69 -15.73
CA ASN A 518 -38.47 10.24 -14.75
C ASN A 518 -37.91 9.98 -13.35
N GLY A 519 -36.98 10.84 -12.90
CA GLY A 519 -36.36 10.72 -11.58
C GLY A 519 -35.29 9.63 -11.46
N GLN A 520 -34.81 9.06 -12.58
CA GLN A 520 -33.83 7.96 -12.62
C GLN A 520 -32.67 8.23 -13.57
N TYR A 521 -31.50 7.75 -13.20
CA TYR A 521 -30.31 7.64 -14.07
C TYR A 521 -30.20 6.22 -14.60
N GLN A 522 -29.90 6.08 -15.88
CA GLN A 522 -29.52 4.82 -16.51
C GLN A 522 -28.03 4.85 -16.83
N ILE A 523 -27.24 4.03 -16.15
CA ILE A 523 -25.79 3.94 -16.33
C ILE A 523 -25.47 2.65 -17.07
N LEU A 524 -25.03 2.77 -18.31
CA LEU A 524 -24.55 1.65 -19.10
C LEU A 524 -23.05 1.48 -18.86
N MET A 525 -22.61 0.25 -18.62
CA MET A 525 -21.22 -0.15 -18.48
C MET A 525 -20.90 -1.26 -19.46
N SER A 526 -19.81 -1.10 -20.19
CA SER A 526 -19.23 -2.16 -21.02
C SER A 526 -18.69 -3.31 -20.16
N PRO A 527 -18.32 -4.46 -20.73
CA PRO A 527 -17.66 -5.54 -19.98
C PRO A 527 -16.45 -5.02 -19.19
N LEU A 528 -16.33 -5.44 -17.92
CA LEU A 528 -15.18 -5.17 -17.04
C LEU A 528 -14.83 -3.66 -16.96
N GLN A 529 -15.82 -2.77 -17.02
CA GLN A 529 -15.63 -1.33 -17.08
C GLN A 529 -15.89 -0.66 -15.73
N GLY A 530 -14.93 0.17 -15.27
CA GLY A 530 -15.11 1.17 -14.23
C GLY A 530 -15.47 2.54 -14.84
N ARG A 531 -16.44 3.25 -14.25
CA ARG A 531 -16.86 4.60 -14.64
C ARG A 531 -16.95 5.52 -13.43
N PHE A 532 -16.58 6.76 -13.61
CA PHE A 532 -16.58 7.77 -12.57
C PHE A 532 -17.38 8.99 -13.01
N PHE A 533 -18.34 9.42 -12.22
CA PHE A 533 -19.19 10.56 -12.57
C PHE A 533 -19.15 11.63 -11.49
N ALA A 534 -18.80 12.85 -11.85
CA ALA A 534 -19.11 13.99 -11.01
C ALA A 534 -20.63 14.19 -10.96
N VAL A 535 -21.18 14.29 -9.76
CA VAL A 535 -22.59 14.65 -9.57
C VAL A 535 -22.70 16.16 -9.51
N LYS A 536 -23.16 16.77 -10.61
CA LYS A 536 -23.33 18.23 -10.69
C LYS A 536 -24.65 18.64 -10.03
N PRO A 537 -24.72 19.83 -9.39
CA PRO A 537 -25.94 20.35 -8.77
C PRO A 537 -27.11 20.51 -9.76
#